data_40a2ab6a8458a4ed622b9be26e43d824
#
_entry.id   40a2ab6a8458a4ed622b9be26e43d824
#
_cell.length_a   1.000
_cell.length_b   1.000
_cell.length_c   1.000
_cell.angle_alpha   90.00
_cell.angle_beta   90.00
_cell.angle_gamma   90.00
#
_symmetry.space_group_name_H-M   'P 1'
#
loop_
_entity.id
_entity.type
_entity.pdbx_description
1 polymer ?
#
loop_
_entity_poly.entity_id
_entity_poly.type
_entity_poly.pdbx_seq_one_letter_code
_entity_poly.pdbx_strand_id
1 'polypeptide(L)'
;MNARMDCRQIVAPLDRGEARIPALVTLPNGRLLLFYDERPAPASGNGSDFNGLTMASDLPNPNRIRWVERTFSAEGDNASRWSTPRDLPLTLPAITSDACVGIDGDGLLHLACASTQGQVGYMDSRTDAEHLQAILAWGSGPEDLQVRDLADELYSRTGADALFATSGSTVTWQGAVLLPYVVRVGNRTHVQVVAVRGGEIQWLSDPLVGPQGVLLDETTLALWDGRLVANCRLQGFEGRGSGARYLAWGDGYSWNGGQLWDCEDPGCNAKQLADFFIHPHSLSSRSAGTVVRLSPPWEGNVHAEAVAALDGGEFGYSDLCVCGDEVVVVFERERGLWEAVVPRCELLP
;
A
#
# COMPACT_ATOMS: atom_id res chain seq x y z
N MET A 1 12.08 -26.87 -6.85
CA MET A 1 11.81 -26.17 -8.12
C MET A 1 10.47 -25.49 -7.94
N ASN A 2 10.46 -24.20 -7.66
CA ASN A 2 9.19 -23.49 -7.48
C ASN A 2 8.53 -23.33 -8.85
N ALA A 3 7.33 -23.88 -9.02
CA ALA A 3 6.55 -23.68 -10.23
C ALA A 3 6.32 -22.17 -10.40
N ARG A 4 6.59 -21.67 -11.59
CA ARG A 4 6.25 -20.29 -11.96
C ARG A 4 4.73 -20.21 -11.95
N MET A 5 4.17 -19.25 -11.23
CA MET A 5 2.73 -19.06 -11.15
C MET A 5 2.19 -18.45 -12.44
N ASP A 6 0.98 -18.83 -12.82
CA ASP A 6 0.28 -18.19 -13.92
C ASP A 6 -0.16 -16.80 -13.48
N CYS A 7 0.35 -15.78 -14.17
CA CYS A 7 -0.03 -14.38 -13.96
C CYS A 7 -0.92 -13.91 -15.10
N ARG A 8 -1.97 -13.14 -14.78
CA ARG A 8 -2.82 -12.56 -15.80
C ARG A 8 -3.06 -11.07 -15.56
N GLN A 9 -3.18 -10.32 -16.65
CA GLN A 9 -3.54 -8.91 -16.58
C GLN A 9 -5.02 -8.76 -16.19
N ILE A 10 -5.28 -7.91 -15.20
CA ILE A 10 -6.63 -7.65 -14.67
C ILE A 10 -7.09 -6.22 -14.93
N VAL A 11 -6.16 -5.26 -14.97
CA VAL A 11 -6.41 -3.89 -15.40
C VAL A 11 -5.39 -3.53 -16.45
N ALA A 12 -5.85 -3.26 -17.67
CA ALA A 12 -5.00 -2.80 -18.75
C ALA A 12 -4.57 -1.33 -18.50
N PRO A 13 -3.37 -0.93 -18.96
CA PRO A 13 -2.98 0.47 -18.92
C PRO A 13 -3.92 1.32 -19.78
N LEU A 14 -4.01 2.60 -19.47
CA LEU A 14 -4.61 3.58 -20.37
C LEU A 14 -3.81 3.66 -21.69
N ASP A 15 -4.45 4.08 -22.78
CA ASP A 15 -3.75 4.37 -24.04
C ASP A 15 -2.56 5.31 -23.81
N ARG A 16 -2.76 6.32 -22.95
CA ARG A 16 -1.73 7.25 -22.51
C ARG A 16 -1.79 7.40 -21.00
N GLY A 17 -1.11 6.51 -20.27
CA GLY A 17 -1.11 6.51 -18.81
C GLY A 17 -0.86 5.12 -18.23
N GLU A 18 -1.14 4.96 -16.96
CA GLU A 18 -0.85 3.76 -16.19
C GLU A 18 -1.97 3.42 -15.22
N ALA A 19 -2.11 2.14 -14.88
CA ALA A 19 -2.86 1.67 -13.73
C ALA A 19 -1.84 1.21 -12.68
N ARG A 20 -1.83 1.86 -11.51
CA ARG A 20 -0.80 1.68 -10.48
C ARG A 20 -1.39 1.59 -9.07
N ILE A 21 -0.54 1.29 -8.09
CA ILE A 21 -0.82 1.43 -6.66
C ILE A 21 -2.01 0.54 -6.25
N PRO A 22 -1.87 -0.79 -6.32
CA PRO A 22 -2.95 -1.69 -5.95
C PRO A 22 -3.23 -1.68 -4.45
N ALA A 23 -4.53 -1.70 -4.08
CA ALA A 23 -5.00 -1.86 -2.72
C ALA A 23 -6.20 -2.82 -2.68
N LEU A 24 -6.00 -3.99 -2.10
CA LEU A 24 -6.98 -5.08 -2.06
C LEU A 24 -7.74 -5.11 -0.73
N VAL A 25 -9.03 -5.40 -0.79
CA VAL A 25 -9.82 -5.62 0.42
C VAL A 25 -10.97 -6.60 0.16
N THR A 26 -11.21 -7.51 1.10
CA THR A 26 -12.40 -8.36 1.10
C THR A 26 -13.43 -7.76 2.04
N LEU A 27 -14.61 -7.42 1.52
CA LEU A 27 -15.74 -6.95 2.32
C LEU A 27 -16.35 -8.11 3.12
N PRO A 28 -17.09 -7.83 4.22
CA PRO A 28 -17.75 -8.87 5.04
C PRO A 28 -18.72 -9.77 4.27
N ASN A 29 -19.29 -9.28 3.18
CA ASN A 29 -20.17 -10.05 2.29
C ASN A 29 -19.42 -10.94 1.27
N GLY A 30 -18.08 -11.00 1.36
CA GLY A 30 -17.23 -11.83 0.50
C GLY A 30 -16.82 -11.20 -0.84
N ARG A 31 -17.24 -9.96 -1.14
CA ARG A 31 -16.78 -9.24 -2.32
C ARG A 31 -15.29 -8.91 -2.17
N LEU A 32 -14.46 -9.29 -3.14
CA LEU A 32 -13.06 -8.87 -3.20
C LEU A 32 -12.95 -7.66 -4.14
N LEU A 33 -12.49 -6.56 -3.59
CA LEU A 33 -12.31 -5.29 -4.29
C LEU A 33 -10.83 -4.96 -4.46
N LEU A 34 -10.50 -4.35 -5.59
CA LEU A 34 -9.20 -3.76 -5.86
C LEU A 34 -9.40 -2.28 -6.16
N PHE A 35 -8.80 -1.44 -5.34
CA PHE A 35 -8.65 -0.01 -5.61
C PHE A 35 -7.27 0.23 -6.23
N TYR A 36 -7.16 1.24 -7.09
CA TYR A 36 -5.91 1.55 -7.77
C TYR A 36 -5.93 2.97 -8.33
N ASP A 37 -4.76 3.52 -8.58
CA ASP A 37 -4.59 4.79 -9.27
C ASP A 37 -4.66 4.62 -10.78
N GLU A 38 -5.56 5.35 -11.42
CA GLU A 38 -5.49 5.64 -12.83
C GLU A 38 -4.68 6.92 -13.02
N ARG A 39 -3.49 6.81 -13.61
CA ARG A 39 -2.52 7.90 -13.78
C ARG A 39 -2.37 8.25 -15.25
N PRO A 40 -2.94 9.37 -15.73
CA PRO A 40 -2.73 9.80 -17.11
C PRO A 40 -1.25 10.18 -17.31
N ALA A 41 -0.73 9.95 -18.52
CA ALA A 41 0.60 10.41 -18.88
C ALA A 41 0.68 11.93 -18.73
N PRO A 42 1.78 12.48 -18.16
CA PRO A 42 1.93 13.92 -17.99
C PRO A 42 1.93 14.62 -19.35
N ALA A 43 1.32 15.81 -19.40
CA ALA A 43 1.18 16.57 -20.64
C ALA A 43 2.51 17.00 -21.25
N SER A 44 3.57 17.07 -20.47
CA SER A 44 4.93 17.43 -20.90
C SER A 44 5.96 16.78 -19.98
N GLY A 45 6.55 15.67 -20.38
CA GLY A 45 7.87 15.19 -19.91
C GLY A 45 8.18 15.09 -18.41
N ASN A 46 7.21 15.34 -17.51
CA ASN A 46 7.41 15.38 -16.05
C ASN A 46 7.26 13.99 -15.39
N GLY A 47 7.32 12.91 -16.16
CA GLY A 47 7.34 11.56 -15.62
C GLY A 47 8.70 11.23 -14.99
N SER A 48 8.71 10.31 -14.03
CA SER A 48 9.93 9.73 -13.49
C SER A 48 10.37 8.58 -14.39
N ASP A 49 11.68 8.50 -14.69
CA ASP A 49 12.24 7.35 -15.38
C ASP A 49 12.54 6.23 -14.38
N PHE A 50 12.02 5.06 -14.66
CA PHE A 50 12.34 3.84 -13.93
C PHE A 50 12.64 2.71 -14.92
N ASN A 51 13.83 2.14 -14.84
CA ASN A 51 14.31 1.10 -15.78
C ASN A 51 14.19 1.48 -17.27
N GLY A 52 14.35 2.78 -17.60
CA GLY A 52 14.21 3.27 -18.97
C GLY A 52 12.75 3.44 -19.44
N LEU A 53 11.79 3.29 -18.55
CA LEU A 53 10.38 3.57 -18.80
C LEU A 53 10.00 4.89 -18.14
N THR A 54 9.44 5.81 -18.92
CA THR A 54 8.87 7.05 -18.37
C THR A 54 7.56 6.71 -17.68
N MET A 55 7.51 6.85 -16.36
CA MET A 55 6.33 6.60 -15.54
C MET A 55 5.50 7.87 -15.36
N ALA A 56 4.18 7.70 -15.23
CA ALA A 56 3.30 8.79 -14.87
C ALA A 56 3.67 9.35 -13.49
N SER A 57 3.56 10.66 -13.34
CA SER A 57 3.97 11.37 -12.12
C SER A 57 3.02 11.09 -10.95
N ASP A 58 3.55 11.24 -9.74
CA ASP A 58 2.75 11.38 -8.53
C ASP A 58 1.97 12.71 -8.53
N LEU A 59 1.20 12.97 -7.46
CA LEU A 59 0.53 14.26 -7.29
C LEU A 59 1.55 15.43 -7.46
N PRO A 60 1.19 16.51 -8.13
CA PRO A 60 -0.16 16.93 -8.53
C PRO A 60 -0.63 16.48 -9.94
N ASN A 61 -0.06 15.42 -10.51
CA ASN A 61 -0.62 14.83 -11.72
C ASN A 61 -2.11 14.52 -11.49
N PRO A 62 -3.02 14.66 -12.48
CA PRO A 62 -4.45 14.46 -12.29
C PRO A 62 -4.81 12.97 -12.18
N ASN A 63 -4.19 12.30 -11.21
CA ASN A 63 -4.46 10.93 -10.84
C ASN A 63 -5.85 10.79 -10.22
N ARG A 64 -6.46 9.64 -10.36
CA ARG A 64 -7.72 9.32 -9.70
C ARG A 64 -7.77 7.87 -9.26
N ILE A 65 -8.36 7.64 -8.09
CA ILE A 65 -8.60 6.29 -7.61
C ILE A 65 -9.82 5.70 -8.31
N ARG A 66 -9.64 4.51 -8.85
CA ARG A 66 -10.69 3.67 -9.42
C ARG A 66 -10.76 2.33 -8.71
N TRP A 67 -11.80 1.56 -9.00
CA TRP A 67 -11.95 0.24 -8.43
C TRP A 67 -12.53 -0.78 -9.41
N VAL A 68 -12.21 -2.05 -9.16
CA VAL A 68 -12.76 -3.22 -9.82
C VAL A 68 -13.12 -4.27 -8.77
N GLU A 69 -14.06 -5.15 -9.10
CA GLU A 69 -14.54 -6.24 -8.25
C GLU A 69 -14.21 -7.58 -8.88
N ARG A 70 -13.71 -8.50 -8.07
CA ARG A 70 -13.51 -9.89 -8.49
C ARG A 70 -14.81 -10.66 -8.33
N THR A 71 -15.30 -11.21 -9.40
CA THR A 71 -16.50 -12.06 -9.44
C THR A 71 -16.10 -13.51 -9.62
N PHE A 72 -16.78 -14.41 -8.91
CA PHE A 72 -16.61 -15.85 -9.07
C PHE A 72 -17.69 -16.37 -10.04
N SER A 73 -17.29 -17.13 -11.06
CA SER A 73 -18.24 -17.76 -11.97
C SER A 73 -18.98 -18.88 -11.24
N ALA A 74 -20.31 -18.85 -11.28
CA ALA A 74 -21.15 -19.91 -10.73
C ALA A 74 -21.15 -21.19 -11.60
N GLU A 75 -20.65 -21.15 -12.82
CA GLU A 75 -20.65 -22.23 -13.78
C GLU A 75 -19.24 -22.81 -13.96
N GLY A 76 -18.78 -23.65 -13.03
CA GLY A 76 -17.71 -24.65 -13.23
C GLY A 76 -16.38 -24.24 -13.92
N ASP A 77 -16.32 -23.09 -14.52
CA ASP A 77 -15.10 -22.47 -15.03
C ASP A 77 -14.42 -21.76 -13.84
N ASN A 78 -13.35 -22.33 -13.32
CA ASN A 78 -12.56 -21.77 -12.21
C ASN A 78 -11.89 -20.42 -12.54
N ALA A 79 -12.29 -19.73 -13.61
CA ALA A 79 -11.79 -18.43 -13.99
C ALA A 79 -12.55 -17.32 -13.26
N SER A 80 -11.99 -16.87 -12.15
CA SER A 80 -12.44 -15.59 -11.57
C SER A 80 -12.29 -14.47 -12.59
N ARG A 81 -13.23 -13.55 -12.63
CA ARG A 81 -13.20 -12.40 -13.53
C ARG A 81 -13.24 -11.11 -12.73
N TRP A 82 -12.51 -10.12 -13.18
CA TRP A 82 -12.59 -8.77 -12.65
C TRP A 82 -13.60 -7.95 -13.48
N SER A 83 -14.36 -7.11 -12.80
CA SER A 83 -15.30 -6.20 -13.46
C SER A 83 -14.55 -5.16 -14.30
N THR A 84 -15.29 -4.45 -15.14
CA THR A 84 -14.75 -3.22 -15.74
C THR A 84 -14.46 -2.18 -14.66
N PRO A 85 -13.43 -1.32 -14.84
CA PRO A 85 -13.13 -0.22 -13.94
C PRO A 85 -14.29 0.72 -13.69
N ARG A 86 -14.50 1.09 -12.42
CA ARG A 86 -15.55 2.01 -11.98
C ARG A 86 -14.94 3.19 -11.24
N ASP A 87 -15.60 4.35 -11.36
CA ASP A 87 -15.23 5.54 -10.60
C ASP A 87 -15.78 5.45 -9.18
N LEU A 88 -15.09 6.09 -8.24
CA LEU A 88 -15.62 6.34 -6.89
C LEU A 88 -16.71 7.43 -6.92
N PRO A 89 -17.55 7.53 -5.87
CA PRO A 89 -18.58 8.58 -5.80
C PRO A 89 -18.01 9.99 -5.98
N LEU A 90 -18.79 10.87 -6.58
CA LEU A 90 -18.42 12.28 -6.83
C LEU A 90 -18.14 13.12 -5.57
N THR A 91 -18.39 12.57 -4.38
CA THR A 91 -18.05 13.21 -3.09
C THR A 91 -16.56 13.24 -2.80
N LEU A 92 -15.76 12.39 -3.48
CA LEU A 92 -14.32 12.43 -3.39
C LEU A 92 -13.74 13.55 -4.26
N PRO A 93 -12.60 14.16 -3.85
CA PRO A 93 -11.89 15.10 -4.70
C PRO A 93 -11.54 14.49 -6.07
N ALA A 94 -11.49 15.33 -7.09
CA ALA A 94 -11.24 14.88 -8.47
C ALA A 94 -9.82 14.34 -8.68
N ILE A 95 -8.85 14.81 -7.89
CA ILE A 95 -7.44 14.40 -7.96
C ILE A 95 -7.12 13.67 -6.66
N THR A 96 -6.90 12.36 -6.75
CA THR A 96 -6.63 11.47 -5.60
C THR A 96 -5.59 10.44 -5.96
N SER A 97 -4.78 10.02 -4.99
CA SER A 97 -3.74 9.02 -5.19
C SER A 97 -3.48 8.24 -3.89
N ASP A 98 -2.87 7.06 -4.04
CA ASP A 98 -2.33 6.25 -2.95
C ASP A 98 -3.41 5.74 -1.99
N ALA A 99 -4.36 4.95 -2.51
CA ALA A 99 -5.41 4.35 -1.70
C ALA A 99 -4.84 3.39 -0.64
N CYS A 100 -5.18 3.63 0.63
CA CYS A 100 -4.98 2.72 1.75
C CYS A 100 -6.34 2.20 2.22
N VAL A 101 -6.54 0.89 2.26
CA VAL A 101 -7.87 0.31 2.52
C VAL A 101 -7.87 -0.71 3.65
N GLY A 102 -8.95 -0.74 4.42
CA GLY A 102 -9.19 -1.73 5.47
C GLY A 102 -10.65 -1.80 5.88
N ILE A 103 -11.01 -2.81 6.66
CA ILE A 103 -12.37 -3.00 7.19
C ILE A 103 -12.31 -2.83 8.70
N ASP A 104 -13.19 -2.01 9.27
CA ASP A 104 -13.25 -1.86 10.73
C ASP A 104 -14.03 -2.99 11.43
N GLY A 105 -14.07 -2.95 12.75
CA GLY A 105 -14.76 -3.96 13.56
C GLY A 105 -16.28 -3.99 13.39
N ASP A 106 -16.87 -2.95 12.80
CA ASP A 106 -18.29 -2.86 12.46
C ASP A 106 -18.57 -3.32 11.02
N GLY A 107 -17.52 -3.71 10.28
CA GLY A 107 -17.61 -4.19 8.90
C GLY A 107 -17.65 -3.07 7.86
N LEU A 108 -17.31 -1.84 8.24
CA LEU A 108 -17.25 -0.72 7.30
C LEU A 108 -15.90 -0.68 6.58
N LEU A 109 -15.95 -0.49 5.27
CA LEU A 109 -14.80 -0.17 4.45
C LEU A 109 -14.29 1.23 4.83
N HIS A 110 -13.00 1.36 5.03
CA HIS A 110 -12.28 2.62 5.13
C HIS A 110 -11.28 2.71 3.98
N LEU A 111 -11.24 3.85 3.31
CA LEU A 111 -10.29 4.20 2.27
C LEU A 111 -9.67 5.55 2.62
N ALA A 112 -8.38 5.56 2.91
CA ALA A 112 -7.61 6.78 3.05
C ALA A 112 -6.82 7.04 1.77
N CYS A 113 -6.68 8.32 1.37
CA CYS A 113 -5.88 8.69 0.21
C CYS A 113 -5.36 10.13 0.33
N ALA A 114 -4.31 10.42 -0.41
CA ALA A 114 -3.86 11.79 -0.62
C ALA A 114 -4.68 12.48 -1.70
N SER A 115 -4.88 13.78 -1.57
CA SER A 115 -5.53 14.61 -2.57
C SER A 115 -4.84 15.98 -2.67
N THR A 116 -5.02 16.63 -3.81
CA THR A 116 -4.58 18.00 -4.05
C THR A 116 -5.57 18.72 -4.95
N GLN A 117 -5.59 20.03 -4.88
CA GLN A 117 -6.34 20.85 -5.85
C GLN A 117 -5.55 21.08 -7.15
N GLY A 118 -4.50 20.30 -7.40
CA GLY A 118 -3.69 20.33 -8.62
C GLY A 118 -2.48 21.25 -8.56
N GLN A 119 -2.08 21.71 -7.36
CA GLN A 119 -0.99 22.68 -7.19
C GLN A 119 0.24 22.11 -6.52
N VAL A 120 0.08 21.25 -5.49
CA VAL A 120 1.18 20.71 -4.72
C VAL A 120 1.24 19.19 -4.74
N GLY A 121 2.46 18.65 -4.73
CA GLY A 121 2.78 17.26 -4.45
C GLY A 121 3.39 17.11 -3.06
N TYR A 122 3.77 15.89 -2.69
CA TYR A 122 4.34 15.59 -1.38
C TYR A 122 5.60 16.40 -1.06
N MET A 123 6.49 16.56 -2.05
CA MET A 123 7.77 17.28 -1.83
C MET A 123 7.58 18.79 -1.67
N ASP A 124 6.54 19.36 -2.29
CA ASP A 124 6.26 20.79 -2.28
C ASP A 124 5.30 21.22 -1.16
N SER A 125 4.62 20.25 -0.54
CA SER A 125 3.67 20.46 0.56
C SER A 125 4.35 21.16 1.76
N ARG A 126 3.68 22.15 2.36
CA ARG A 126 4.12 22.93 3.54
C ARG A 126 2.92 23.29 4.40
N THR A 127 3.06 23.17 5.71
CA THR A 127 1.98 23.47 6.67
C THR A 127 1.54 24.91 6.65
N ASP A 128 2.48 25.84 6.42
CA ASP A 128 2.24 27.29 6.41
C ASP A 128 1.82 27.83 5.05
N ALA A 129 1.69 26.96 4.06
CA ALA A 129 1.30 27.29 2.69
C ALA A 129 0.28 26.27 2.18
N GLU A 130 0.44 25.79 0.94
CA GLU A 130 -0.38 24.69 0.40
C GLU A 130 0.19 23.34 0.82
N HIS A 131 -0.70 22.42 1.20
CA HIS A 131 -0.35 21.07 1.58
C HIS A 131 -1.33 20.04 1.01
N LEU A 132 -0.91 18.78 0.98
CA LEU A 132 -1.77 17.68 0.57
C LEU A 132 -2.92 17.53 1.55
N GLN A 133 -4.10 17.24 1.01
CA GLN A 133 -5.26 16.83 1.79
C GLN A 133 -5.12 15.34 2.19
N ALA A 134 -5.67 15.01 3.35
CA ALA A 134 -5.71 13.65 3.89
C ALA A 134 -7.17 13.17 3.89
N ILE A 135 -7.59 12.59 2.80
CA ILE A 135 -8.99 12.19 2.61
C ILE A 135 -9.23 10.83 3.27
N LEU A 136 -10.27 10.73 4.07
CA LEU A 136 -10.83 9.49 4.57
C LEU A 136 -12.24 9.32 4.02
N ALA A 137 -12.48 8.18 3.36
CA ALA A 137 -13.80 7.75 2.92
C ALA A 137 -14.18 6.46 3.64
N TRP A 138 -15.47 6.32 4.03
CA TRP A 138 -15.94 5.11 4.71
C TRP A 138 -17.41 4.80 4.36
N GLY A 139 -17.78 3.52 4.36
CA GLY A 139 -19.13 3.06 4.04
C GLY A 139 -19.23 1.54 4.02
N SER A 140 -20.38 1.00 3.63
CA SER A 140 -20.57 -0.45 3.51
C SER A 140 -19.91 -1.04 2.26
N GLY A 141 -19.54 -0.17 1.31
CA GLY A 141 -18.85 -0.49 0.07
C GLY A 141 -18.52 0.77 -0.73
N PRO A 142 -17.89 0.62 -1.89
CA PRO A 142 -17.44 1.76 -2.69
C PRO A 142 -18.57 2.59 -3.29
N GLU A 143 -19.81 2.09 -3.22
CA GLU A 143 -20.97 2.76 -3.79
C GLU A 143 -21.63 3.79 -2.85
N ASP A 144 -21.35 3.74 -1.53
CA ASP A 144 -22.04 4.55 -0.50
C ASP A 144 -21.08 5.28 0.45
N LEU A 145 -19.90 5.63 -0.02
CA LEU A 145 -18.85 6.26 0.78
C LEU A 145 -19.27 7.66 1.28
N GLN A 146 -19.13 7.87 2.58
CA GLN A 146 -19.04 9.18 3.20
C GLN A 146 -17.58 9.64 3.14
N VAL A 147 -17.34 10.96 3.14
CA VAL A 147 -16.01 11.52 2.95
C VAL A 147 -15.72 12.61 3.97
N ARG A 148 -14.52 12.61 4.52
CA ARG A 148 -14.00 13.65 5.41
C ARG A 148 -12.55 13.97 5.05
N ASP A 149 -12.18 15.23 5.08
CA ASP A 149 -10.78 15.65 5.06
C ASP A 149 -10.25 15.68 6.50
N LEU A 150 -9.19 14.94 6.74
CA LEU A 150 -8.50 14.86 8.04
C LEU A 150 -7.27 15.78 8.11
N ALA A 151 -6.97 16.54 7.05
CA ALA A 151 -5.72 17.30 6.94
C ALA A 151 -5.50 18.22 8.15
N ASP A 152 -6.44 19.12 8.45
CA ASP A 152 -6.30 20.06 9.55
C ASP A 152 -6.00 19.37 10.89
N GLU A 153 -6.70 18.26 11.18
CA GLU A 153 -6.51 17.50 12.39
C GLU A 153 -5.14 16.81 12.42
N LEU A 154 -4.76 16.14 11.34
CA LEU A 154 -3.51 15.39 11.27
C LEU A 154 -2.29 16.32 11.26
N TYR A 155 -2.29 17.38 10.47
CA TYR A 155 -1.20 18.35 10.45
C TYR A 155 -1.02 19.02 11.82
N SER A 156 -2.13 19.40 12.49
CA SER A 156 -2.08 19.97 13.84
C SER A 156 -1.51 19.00 14.89
N ARG A 157 -1.88 17.70 14.81
CA ARG A 157 -1.45 16.69 15.79
C ARG A 157 -0.05 16.17 15.56
N THR A 158 0.43 16.13 14.31
CA THR A 158 1.73 15.56 13.93
C THR A 158 2.81 16.62 13.77
N GLY A 159 2.45 17.89 13.53
CA GLY A 159 3.38 18.96 13.17
C GLY A 159 4.02 18.74 11.79
N ALA A 160 3.36 18.00 10.92
CA ALA A 160 3.88 17.65 9.60
C ALA A 160 4.00 18.85 8.66
N ASP A 161 5.00 18.85 7.80
CA ASP A 161 5.04 19.69 6.58
C ASP A 161 4.32 19.00 5.42
N ALA A 162 4.37 17.67 5.40
CA ALA A 162 3.65 16.84 4.45
C ALA A 162 3.32 15.49 5.06
N LEU A 163 2.18 14.92 4.67
CA LEU A 163 1.81 13.56 5.05
C LEU A 163 0.95 12.92 3.95
N PHE A 164 0.99 11.60 3.88
CA PHE A 164 0.09 10.79 3.07
C PHE A 164 -0.05 9.39 3.67
N ALA A 165 -1.22 8.76 3.48
CA ALA A 165 -1.42 7.37 3.87
C ALA A 165 -0.63 6.44 2.93
N THR A 166 0.08 5.47 3.49
CA THR A 166 0.75 4.43 2.68
C THR A 166 -0.30 3.60 1.96
N SER A 167 -0.13 3.46 0.66
CA SER A 167 -1.04 2.70 -0.19
C SER A 167 -1.05 1.19 0.10
N GLY A 168 -2.11 0.53 -0.33
CA GLY A 168 -2.32 -0.91 -0.16
C GLY A 168 -3.33 -1.25 0.92
N SER A 169 -3.50 -2.54 1.20
CA SER A 169 -4.37 -3.00 2.28
C SER A 169 -3.69 -2.85 3.65
N THR A 170 -4.49 -2.59 4.68
CA THR A 170 -4.00 -2.47 6.05
C THR A 170 -4.72 -3.44 6.99
N VAL A 171 -4.44 -3.36 8.28
CA VAL A 171 -4.95 -4.27 9.30
C VAL A 171 -5.96 -3.59 10.22
N THR A 172 -6.81 -4.41 10.83
CA THR A 172 -7.74 -4.00 11.88
C THR A 172 -7.22 -4.43 13.23
N TRP A 173 -7.13 -3.51 14.17
CA TRP A 173 -6.67 -3.75 15.53
C TRP A 173 -7.64 -3.13 16.54
N GLN A 174 -8.10 -3.92 17.50
CA GLN A 174 -9.10 -3.48 18.51
C GLN A 174 -10.35 -2.82 17.89
N GLY A 175 -10.76 -3.29 16.72
CA GLY A 175 -11.94 -2.79 16.00
C GLY A 175 -11.70 -1.53 15.16
N ALA A 176 -10.51 -0.94 15.18
CA ALA A 176 -10.16 0.19 14.35
C ALA A 176 -9.27 -0.24 13.17
N VAL A 177 -9.44 0.39 12.02
CA VAL A 177 -8.51 0.27 10.87
C VAL A 177 -7.27 1.09 11.19
N LEU A 178 -6.09 0.51 11.02
CA LEU A 178 -4.81 1.17 11.26
C LEU A 178 -4.22 1.70 9.95
N LEU A 179 -4.24 2.99 9.76
CA LEU A 179 -3.72 3.66 8.56
C LEU A 179 -2.29 4.13 8.83
N PRO A 180 -1.26 3.55 8.20
CA PRO A 180 0.11 4.06 8.31
C PRO A 180 0.27 5.31 7.45
N TYR A 181 0.68 6.41 8.06
CA TYR A 181 1.01 7.66 7.38
C TYR A 181 2.52 7.87 7.35
N VAL A 182 3.04 8.22 6.19
CA VAL A 182 4.37 8.82 6.07
C VAL A 182 4.24 10.28 6.46
N VAL A 183 5.01 10.70 7.45
CA VAL A 183 4.98 12.06 8.01
C VAL A 183 6.33 12.70 7.81
N ARG A 184 6.38 13.83 7.12
CA ARG A 184 7.61 14.63 6.92
C ARG A 184 7.58 15.87 7.80
N VAL A 185 8.67 16.06 8.55
CA VAL A 185 8.92 17.26 9.35
C VAL A 185 10.33 17.76 9.03
N GLY A 186 10.44 18.88 8.37
CA GLY A 186 11.72 19.37 7.82
C GLY A 186 12.32 18.37 6.83
N ASN A 187 13.52 17.89 7.14
CA ASN A 187 14.25 16.93 6.32
C ASN A 187 14.14 15.48 6.85
N ARG A 188 13.22 15.22 7.77
CA ARG A 188 13.06 13.88 8.36
C ARG A 188 11.71 13.32 8.00
N THR A 189 11.67 12.02 7.77
CA THR A 189 10.44 11.26 7.64
C THR A 189 10.36 10.19 8.73
N HIS A 190 9.17 9.99 9.22
CA HIS A 190 8.82 8.92 10.12
C HIS A 190 7.45 8.36 9.74
N VAL A 191 7.07 7.25 10.34
CA VAL A 191 5.74 6.66 10.16
C VAL A 191 4.91 6.89 11.40
N GLN A 192 3.65 7.27 11.24
CA GLN A 192 2.70 7.35 12.31
C GLN A 192 1.40 6.64 11.93
N VAL A 193 0.94 5.76 12.80
CA VAL A 193 -0.29 5.01 12.57
C VAL A 193 -1.48 5.82 13.09
N VAL A 194 -2.47 6.01 12.24
CA VAL A 194 -3.75 6.65 12.56
C VAL A 194 -4.81 5.56 12.63
N ALA A 195 -5.38 5.35 13.80
CA ALA A 195 -6.45 4.38 13.98
C ALA A 195 -7.80 5.05 13.75
N VAL A 196 -8.62 4.49 12.85
CA VAL A 196 -9.94 5.04 12.50
C VAL A 196 -11.04 3.98 12.65
N ARG A 197 -12.24 4.42 13.04
CA ARG A 197 -13.44 3.59 13.12
C ARG A 197 -14.67 4.46 12.85
N GLY A 198 -15.58 4.01 12.00
CA GLY A 198 -16.79 4.76 11.66
C GLY A 198 -16.52 6.17 11.13
N GLY A 199 -15.40 6.39 10.43
CA GLY A 199 -14.98 7.69 9.89
C GLY A 199 -14.29 8.63 10.88
N GLU A 200 -14.09 8.22 12.15
CA GLU A 200 -13.49 9.04 13.19
C GLU A 200 -12.12 8.52 13.62
N ILE A 201 -11.18 9.44 13.90
CA ILE A 201 -9.89 9.10 14.47
C ILE A 201 -10.08 8.66 15.92
N GLN A 202 -9.65 7.46 16.24
CA GLN A 202 -9.70 6.91 17.60
C GLN A 202 -8.43 7.28 18.39
N TRP A 203 -7.26 7.06 17.79
CA TRP A 203 -5.96 7.44 18.35
C TRP A 203 -4.91 7.56 17.24
N LEU A 204 -3.77 8.15 17.59
CA LEU A 204 -2.52 8.10 16.85
C LEU A 204 -1.51 7.30 17.66
N SER A 205 -0.68 6.48 16.99
CA SER A 205 0.46 5.85 17.63
C SER A 205 1.55 6.87 17.99
N ASP A 206 2.51 6.45 18.82
CA ASP A 206 3.79 7.15 18.89
C ASP A 206 4.44 7.15 17.48
N PRO A 207 5.20 8.21 17.14
CA PRO A 207 5.96 8.23 15.89
C PRO A 207 6.97 7.08 15.82
N LEU A 208 6.93 6.29 14.74
CA LEU A 208 7.95 5.31 14.43
C LEU A 208 9.09 6.00 13.69
N VAL A 209 10.18 6.20 14.39
CA VAL A 209 11.38 6.86 13.87
C VAL A 209 12.45 5.81 13.60
N GLY A 210 13.04 5.82 12.40
CA GLY A 210 14.17 4.97 12.07
C GLY A 210 15.43 5.34 12.87
N PRO A 211 16.43 4.43 12.94
CA PRO A 211 17.72 4.74 13.54
C PRO A 211 18.38 5.96 12.87
N GLN A 212 19.45 6.49 13.47
CA GLN A 212 20.12 7.67 12.95
C GLN A 212 20.51 7.52 11.47
N GLY A 213 20.09 8.48 10.63
CA GLY A 213 20.35 8.49 9.19
C GLY A 213 19.38 7.66 8.34
N VAL A 214 18.39 7.01 8.96
CA VAL A 214 17.36 6.23 8.28
C VAL A 214 16.07 7.04 8.17
N LEU A 215 15.59 7.24 6.96
CA LEU A 215 14.31 7.89 6.65
C LEU A 215 13.30 6.81 6.28
N LEU A 216 12.24 6.68 7.09
CA LEU A 216 11.16 5.74 6.84
C LEU A 216 10.19 6.32 5.82
N ASP A 217 9.64 5.44 4.99
CA ASP A 217 8.72 5.77 3.92
C ASP A 217 7.51 4.80 3.96
N GLU A 218 6.93 4.48 2.82
CA GLU A 218 5.77 3.59 2.69
C GLU A 218 5.92 2.32 3.52
N THR A 219 4.86 2.01 4.27
CA THR A 219 4.90 1.01 5.32
C THR A 219 3.70 0.09 5.24
N THR A 220 3.95 -1.20 5.11
CA THR A 220 2.91 -2.21 5.29
C THR A 220 2.79 -2.61 6.74
N LEU A 221 1.55 -2.73 7.23
CA LEU A 221 1.26 -3.24 8.56
C LEU A 221 0.79 -4.69 8.49
N ALA A 222 1.19 -5.49 9.47
CA ALA A 222 0.76 -6.87 9.64
C ALA A 222 0.47 -7.18 11.10
N LEU A 223 -0.44 -8.12 11.33
CA LEU A 223 -0.62 -8.75 12.64
C LEU A 223 0.13 -10.07 12.65
N TRP A 224 1.06 -10.22 13.58
CA TRP A 224 1.91 -11.40 13.69
C TRP A 224 2.14 -11.74 15.16
N ASP A 225 1.73 -12.95 15.58
CA ASP A 225 1.80 -13.45 16.96
C ASP A 225 1.29 -12.44 18.01
N GLY A 226 0.14 -11.84 17.72
CA GLY A 226 -0.51 -10.89 18.62
C GLY A 226 0.19 -9.54 18.74
N ARG A 227 1.13 -9.22 17.85
CA ARG A 227 1.81 -7.93 17.74
C ARG A 227 1.45 -7.22 16.45
N LEU A 228 1.45 -5.91 16.47
CA LEU A 228 1.47 -5.11 15.26
C LEU A 228 2.91 -5.03 14.76
N VAL A 229 3.13 -5.39 13.50
CA VAL A 229 4.42 -5.27 12.81
C VAL A 229 4.30 -4.21 11.72
N ALA A 230 5.28 -3.30 11.67
CA ALA A 230 5.46 -2.34 10.60
C ALA A 230 6.70 -2.74 9.80
N ASN A 231 6.54 -2.96 8.49
CA ASN A 231 7.63 -3.24 7.56
C ASN A 231 7.76 -2.03 6.64
N CYS A 232 8.76 -1.19 6.93
CA CYS A 232 8.92 0.11 6.32
C CYS A 232 9.93 0.06 5.17
N ARG A 233 9.54 0.62 4.03
CA ARG A 233 10.46 1.04 2.97
C ARG A 233 11.38 2.13 3.51
N LEU A 234 12.61 2.19 3.00
CA LEU A 234 13.55 3.27 3.31
C LEU A 234 13.59 4.26 2.16
N GLN A 235 13.46 5.55 2.48
CA GLN A 235 13.65 6.63 1.51
C GLN A 235 15.14 6.95 1.31
N GLY A 236 15.97 6.67 2.30
CA GLY A 236 17.42 6.81 2.24
C GLY A 236 18.08 6.04 3.36
N PHE A 237 19.05 5.23 3.00
CA PHE A 237 19.91 4.51 3.92
C PHE A 237 21.32 4.46 3.35
N GLU A 238 22.28 5.04 4.06
CA GLU A 238 23.69 5.14 3.59
C GLU A 238 23.82 5.70 2.16
N GLY A 239 22.97 6.65 1.79
CA GLY A 239 22.91 7.21 0.43
C GLY A 239 22.28 6.30 -0.63
N ARG A 240 21.67 5.20 -0.20
CA ARG A 240 20.93 4.26 -1.07
C ARG A 240 19.44 4.28 -0.74
N GLY A 241 18.58 4.19 -1.72
CA GLY A 241 17.13 4.04 -1.56
C GLY A 241 16.67 2.57 -1.56
N SER A 242 17.61 1.62 -1.51
CA SER A 242 17.34 0.20 -1.69
C SER A 242 18.32 -0.68 -0.91
N GLY A 243 18.03 -1.97 -0.81
CA GLY A 243 18.89 -2.98 -0.18
C GLY A 243 18.63 -3.19 1.30
N ALA A 244 17.62 -2.54 1.88
CA ALA A 244 17.21 -2.79 3.26
C ALA A 244 15.76 -2.33 3.51
N ARG A 245 15.15 -2.88 4.57
CA ARG A 245 13.88 -2.43 5.14
C ARG A 245 14.03 -2.25 6.66
N TYR A 246 13.14 -1.50 7.28
CA TYR A 246 13.08 -1.39 8.72
C TYR A 246 11.84 -2.11 9.24
N LEU A 247 12.02 -3.13 10.08
CA LEU A 247 10.94 -3.84 10.74
C LEU A 247 10.83 -3.36 12.18
N ALA A 248 9.64 -2.92 12.56
CA ALA A 248 9.32 -2.55 13.93
C ALA A 248 8.11 -3.34 14.42
N TRP A 249 7.98 -3.47 15.73
CA TRP A 249 6.84 -4.16 16.35
C TRP A 249 6.37 -3.43 17.59
N GLY A 250 5.07 -3.53 17.88
CA GLY A 250 4.44 -2.83 18.97
C GLY A 250 3.03 -3.34 19.28
N ASP A 251 2.30 -2.52 20.03
CA ASP A 251 0.92 -2.80 20.47
C ASP A 251 -0.15 -1.96 19.78
N GLY A 252 0.24 -1.20 18.75
CA GLY A 252 -0.64 -0.28 18.03
C GLY A 252 -0.66 1.15 18.58
N TYR A 253 -0.14 1.37 19.78
CA TYR A 253 0.03 2.69 20.42
C TYR A 253 1.48 3.10 20.45
N SER A 254 2.36 2.16 20.80
CA SER A 254 3.79 2.36 20.94
C SER A 254 4.60 1.26 20.26
N TRP A 255 5.87 1.57 20.01
CA TRP A 255 6.81 0.67 19.37
C TRP A 255 7.78 0.09 20.38
N ASN A 256 7.75 -1.24 20.56
CA ASN A 256 8.54 -1.96 21.55
C ASN A 256 9.95 -2.30 21.07
N GLY A 257 10.20 -2.19 19.77
CA GLY A 257 11.49 -2.46 19.16
C GLY A 257 11.45 -2.28 17.64
N GLY A 258 12.63 -2.37 17.05
CA GLY A 258 12.78 -2.33 15.59
C GLY A 258 14.23 -2.62 15.19
N GLN A 259 14.40 -3.12 13.97
CA GLN A 259 15.69 -3.43 13.39
C GLN A 259 15.74 -3.22 11.88
N LEU A 260 16.91 -2.91 11.37
CA LEU A 260 17.20 -2.96 9.95
C LEU A 260 17.34 -4.43 9.52
N TRP A 261 16.77 -4.72 8.37
CA TRP A 261 16.88 -5.99 7.70
C TRP A 261 17.44 -5.77 6.29
N ASP A 262 18.66 -6.24 6.06
CA ASP A 262 19.28 -6.23 4.75
C ASP A 262 18.55 -7.23 3.84
N CYS A 263 18.05 -6.77 2.71
CA CYS A 263 17.29 -7.58 1.77
C CYS A 263 17.44 -7.07 0.34
N GLU A 264 17.19 -7.95 -0.62
CA GLU A 264 17.19 -7.59 -2.04
C GLU A 264 15.88 -6.84 -2.39
N ASP A 265 15.76 -5.59 -1.94
CA ASP A 265 14.59 -4.72 -2.16
C ASP A 265 15.02 -3.46 -2.93
N PRO A 266 14.36 -3.11 -4.05
CA PRO A 266 14.74 -1.95 -4.86
C PRO A 266 14.18 -0.62 -4.33
N GLY A 267 13.59 -0.61 -3.14
CA GLY A 267 12.87 0.54 -2.61
C GLY A 267 11.47 0.65 -3.22
N CYS A 268 10.63 -0.35 -2.97
CA CYS A 268 9.27 -0.43 -3.50
C CYS A 268 8.25 -0.61 -2.37
N ASN A 269 7.02 -0.09 -2.55
CA ASN A 269 5.94 -0.50 -1.67
C ASN A 269 5.62 -1.98 -1.90
N ALA A 270 5.28 -2.67 -0.82
CA ALA A 270 5.17 -4.12 -0.80
C ALA A 270 4.20 -4.53 0.32
N LYS A 271 3.83 -5.81 0.39
CA LYS A 271 2.84 -6.26 1.38
C LYS A 271 3.37 -7.36 2.28
N GLN A 272 3.12 -7.18 3.58
CA GLN A 272 3.30 -8.21 4.59
C GLN A 272 1.96 -8.75 5.10
N LEU A 273 1.87 -10.08 5.26
CA LEU A 273 0.76 -10.80 5.89
C LEU A 273 1.36 -11.79 6.87
N ALA A 274 1.18 -11.55 8.17
CA ALA A 274 1.87 -12.28 9.24
C ALA A 274 3.39 -12.39 9.00
N ASP A 275 3.94 -13.59 8.85
CA ASP A 275 5.33 -13.87 8.55
C ASP A 275 5.66 -13.87 7.05
N PHE A 276 4.67 -13.71 6.16
CA PHE A 276 4.91 -13.64 4.72
C PHE A 276 5.06 -12.21 4.23
N PHE A 277 6.06 -12.00 3.40
CA PHE A 277 6.32 -10.72 2.76
C PHE A 277 6.46 -10.90 1.26
N ILE A 278 5.74 -10.08 0.49
CA ILE A 278 5.76 -10.09 -0.98
C ILE A 278 6.38 -8.80 -1.46
N HIS A 279 7.44 -8.92 -2.24
CA HIS A 279 8.18 -7.77 -2.75
C HIS A 279 8.92 -8.09 -4.06
N PRO A 280 9.36 -7.06 -4.82
CA PRO A 280 10.37 -7.25 -5.86
C PRO A 280 11.67 -7.72 -5.22
N HIS A 281 12.23 -8.84 -5.67
CA HIS A 281 13.45 -9.42 -5.12
C HIS A 281 14.63 -9.10 -6.02
N SER A 282 15.07 -7.84 -6.01
CA SER A 282 16.16 -7.33 -6.84
C SER A 282 16.69 -6.02 -6.23
N LEU A 283 17.98 -5.79 -6.31
CA LEU A 283 18.59 -4.52 -5.85
C LEU A 283 18.54 -3.41 -6.89
N SER A 284 18.35 -3.75 -8.16
CA SER A 284 18.55 -2.80 -9.27
C SER A 284 17.27 -2.44 -10.01
N SER A 285 16.19 -3.20 -9.82
CA SER A 285 14.96 -3.01 -10.56
C SER A 285 13.74 -3.53 -9.82
N ARG A 286 12.56 -3.00 -10.13
CA ARG A 286 11.28 -3.53 -9.68
C ARG A 286 10.95 -4.78 -10.52
N SER A 287 11.52 -5.91 -10.13
CA SER A 287 11.42 -7.19 -10.85
C SER A 287 11.56 -8.37 -9.89
N ALA A 288 11.35 -9.57 -10.42
CA ALA A 288 11.50 -10.83 -9.70
C ALA A 288 10.58 -10.91 -8.46
N GLY A 289 9.27 -10.73 -8.65
CA GLY A 289 8.27 -10.81 -7.58
C GLY A 289 8.39 -12.11 -6.80
N THR A 290 8.65 -12.02 -5.51
CA THR A 290 8.93 -13.16 -4.64
C THR A 290 8.13 -13.07 -3.36
N VAL A 291 7.62 -14.22 -2.89
CA VAL A 291 7.09 -14.40 -1.55
C VAL A 291 8.20 -14.96 -0.68
N VAL A 292 8.52 -14.27 0.40
CA VAL A 292 9.46 -14.75 1.41
C VAL A 292 8.76 -14.97 2.73
N ARG A 293 9.20 -15.97 3.50
CA ARG A 293 8.82 -16.16 4.90
C ARG A 293 9.90 -15.56 5.78
N LEU A 294 9.49 -14.72 6.73
CA LEU A 294 10.37 -14.04 7.67
C LEU A 294 10.41 -14.78 9.00
N SER A 295 11.56 -14.78 9.67
CA SER A 295 11.63 -15.13 11.09
C SER A 295 11.16 -13.95 11.96
N PRO A 296 10.61 -14.21 13.17
CA PRO A 296 10.12 -13.14 14.04
C PRO A 296 11.21 -12.11 14.37
N PRO A 297 10.97 -10.80 14.11
CA PRO A 297 12.01 -9.78 14.33
C PRO A 297 12.34 -9.54 15.81
N TRP A 298 11.50 -9.98 16.74
CA TRP A 298 11.74 -9.89 18.18
C TRP A 298 12.54 -11.07 18.77
N GLU A 299 12.86 -12.09 17.98
CA GLU A 299 13.64 -13.26 18.38
C GLU A 299 15.11 -13.20 17.97
N GLY A 300 15.51 -12.16 17.25
CA GLY A 300 16.88 -11.96 16.78
C GLY A 300 16.94 -11.33 15.39
N ASN A 301 18.03 -11.58 14.67
CA ASN A 301 18.15 -11.08 13.30
C ASN A 301 17.09 -11.72 12.39
N VAL A 302 16.48 -10.89 11.54
CA VAL A 302 15.50 -11.37 10.57
C VAL A 302 16.19 -12.21 9.51
N HIS A 303 15.67 -13.42 9.33
CA HIS A 303 16.02 -14.32 8.25
C HIS A 303 14.81 -14.42 7.30
N ALA A 304 15.08 -14.43 6.01
CA ALA A 304 14.08 -14.60 4.98
C ALA A 304 14.34 -15.86 4.18
N GLU A 305 13.32 -16.66 3.97
CA GLU A 305 13.34 -17.85 3.13
C GLU A 305 12.38 -17.63 1.94
N ALA A 306 12.88 -17.78 0.72
CA ALA A 306 12.03 -17.70 -0.47
C ALA A 306 11.08 -18.91 -0.54
N VAL A 307 9.78 -18.63 -0.52
CA VAL A 307 8.73 -19.65 -0.55
C VAL A 307 8.20 -19.86 -1.98
N ALA A 308 7.94 -18.77 -2.69
CA ALA A 308 7.42 -18.82 -4.04
C ALA A 308 7.99 -17.68 -4.92
N ALA A 309 8.25 -17.98 -6.18
CA ALA A 309 8.51 -16.99 -7.21
C ALA A 309 7.22 -16.71 -7.97
N LEU A 310 6.74 -15.47 -7.92
CA LEU A 310 5.51 -15.07 -8.60
C LEU A 310 5.76 -14.74 -10.06
N ASP A 311 6.72 -13.86 -10.33
CA ASP A 311 7.11 -13.45 -11.67
C ASP A 311 8.61 -13.13 -11.73
N GLY A 312 9.28 -13.56 -12.79
CA GLY A 312 10.69 -13.23 -13.04
C GLY A 312 10.89 -11.93 -13.82
N GLY A 313 9.80 -11.30 -14.29
CA GLY A 313 9.81 -10.05 -15.05
C GLY A 313 9.62 -8.82 -14.15
N GLU A 314 9.03 -7.77 -14.75
CA GLU A 314 8.66 -6.56 -14.04
C GLU A 314 7.65 -6.86 -12.92
N PHE A 315 7.91 -6.34 -11.73
CA PHE A 315 7.08 -6.51 -10.54
C PHE A 315 7.23 -5.25 -9.67
N GLY A 316 6.25 -4.38 -9.75
CA GLY A 316 6.26 -3.10 -9.01
C GLY A 316 5.56 -3.18 -7.66
N TYR A 317 4.79 -2.15 -7.32
CA TYR A 317 3.97 -2.13 -6.11
C TYR A 317 3.03 -3.31 -6.10
N SER A 318 2.85 -3.90 -4.94
CA SER A 318 2.05 -5.11 -4.79
C SER A 318 1.24 -5.10 -3.51
N ASP A 319 0.08 -5.73 -3.58
CA ASP A 319 -0.77 -6.00 -2.44
C ASP A 319 -1.32 -7.42 -2.50
N LEU A 320 -1.77 -7.94 -1.36
CA LEU A 320 -2.36 -9.27 -1.28
C LEU A 320 -3.57 -9.31 -0.35
N CYS A 321 -4.46 -10.23 -0.65
CA CYS A 321 -5.62 -10.51 0.19
C CYS A 321 -5.92 -12.01 0.23
N VAL A 322 -6.35 -12.49 1.40
CA VAL A 322 -6.87 -13.86 1.54
C VAL A 322 -8.34 -13.87 1.16
N CYS A 323 -8.71 -14.73 0.23
CA CYS A 323 -10.08 -14.88 -0.24
C CYS A 323 -10.45 -16.37 -0.29
N GLY A 324 -11.14 -16.87 0.74
CA GLY A 324 -11.43 -18.31 0.88
C GLY A 324 -10.14 -19.12 0.99
N ASP A 325 -9.97 -20.10 0.08
CA ASP A 325 -8.79 -20.97 0.02
C ASP A 325 -7.68 -20.44 -0.88
N GLU A 326 -7.78 -19.17 -1.31
CA GLU A 326 -6.82 -18.52 -2.19
C GLU A 326 -6.16 -17.32 -1.50
N VAL A 327 -4.90 -17.07 -1.86
CA VAL A 327 -4.22 -15.78 -1.65
C VAL A 327 -4.12 -15.11 -3.00
N VAL A 328 -4.80 -14.00 -3.15
CA VAL A 328 -4.77 -13.18 -4.36
C VAL A 328 -3.71 -12.12 -4.21
N VAL A 329 -2.74 -12.12 -5.08
CA VAL A 329 -1.68 -11.11 -5.16
C VAL A 329 -1.94 -10.26 -6.39
N VAL A 330 -1.97 -8.94 -6.23
CA VAL A 330 -2.03 -7.98 -7.33
C VAL A 330 -0.77 -7.14 -7.33
N PHE A 331 -0.19 -6.93 -8.50
CA PHE A 331 1.07 -6.20 -8.66
C PHE A 331 1.11 -5.40 -9.96
N GLU A 332 1.96 -4.37 -9.98
CA GLU A 332 2.23 -3.56 -11.15
C GLU A 332 3.17 -4.30 -12.11
N ARG A 333 2.78 -4.34 -13.38
CA ARG A 333 3.58 -4.86 -14.49
C ARG A 333 3.10 -4.24 -15.81
N GLU A 334 4.03 -3.89 -16.69
CA GLU A 334 3.72 -3.41 -18.04
C GLU A 334 2.71 -2.25 -18.04
N ARG A 335 2.88 -1.30 -17.10
CA ARG A 335 2.01 -0.14 -16.91
C ARG A 335 0.55 -0.46 -16.52
N GLY A 336 0.25 -1.72 -16.21
CA GLY A 336 -1.07 -2.21 -15.79
C GLY A 336 -0.99 -2.99 -14.49
N LEU A 337 -2.12 -3.58 -14.08
CA LEU A 337 -2.19 -4.45 -12.92
C LEU A 337 -2.40 -5.89 -13.32
N TRP A 338 -1.64 -6.76 -12.70
CA TRP A 338 -1.63 -8.19 -12.91
C TRP A 338 -1.96 -8.93 -11.62
N GLU A 339 -2.57 -10.09 -11.71
CA GLU A 339 -2.77 -10.96 -10.55
C GLU A 339 -2.00 -12.27 -10.69
N ALA A 340 -1.60 -12.80 -9.53
CA ALA A 340 -1.24 -14.18 -9.32
C ALA A 340 -2.14 -14.75 -8.21
N VAL A 341 -2.55 -16.01 -8.35
CA VAL A 341 -3.36 -16.69 -7.33
C VAL A 341 -2.57 -17.86 -6.78
N VAL A 342 -2.42 -17.87 -5.45
CA VAL A 342 -1.69 -18.91 -4.72
C VAL A 342 -2.67 -19.68 -3.84
N PRO A 343 -2.70 -21.01 -3.88
CA PRO A 343 -3.45 -21.78 -2.90
C PRO A 343 -3.03 -21.39 -1.48
N ARG A 344 -4.02 -21.11 -0.62
CA ARG A 344 -3.75 -20.66 0.76
C ARG A 344 -2.88 -21.66 1.54
N CYS A 345 -3.10 -22.95 1.32
CA CYS A 345 -2.34 -24.02 2.01
C CYS A 345 -0.84 -24.06 1.61
N GLU A 346 -0.44 -23.41 0.53
CA GLU A 346 0.97 -23.30 0.13
C GLU A 346 1.71 -22.17 0.86
N LEU A 347 0.96 -21.16 1.35
CA LEU A 347 1.52 -20.00 2.06
C LEU A 347 1.18 -20.04 3.55
N LEU A 348 -0.06 -20.32 3.91
CA LEU A 348 -0.55 -20.24 5.28
C LEU A 348 -0.86 -21.65 5.79
N PRO A 349 -0.25 -22.10 6.91
CA PRO A 349 -0.51 -23.41 7.50
C PRO A 349 -1.93 -23.58 8.02
#